data_a65f160655869cbe2330a1dd745956aa
#
_entry.id   a65f160655869cbe2330a1dd745956aa
#
_cell.length_a   1.000
_cell.length_b   1.000
_cell.length_c   1.000
_cell.angle_alpha   90.00
_cell.angle_beta   90.00
_cell.angle_gamma   90.00
#
_symmetry.space_group_name_H-M   'P 1'
#
loop_
_entity.id
_entity.type
_entity.pdbx_description
1 polymer ?
#
loop_
_entity_poly.entity_id
_entity_poly.type
_entity_poly.pdbx_seq_one_letter_code
_entity_poly.pdbx_strand_id
1 'polypeptide(L)'
;MAGVLARKKMAHLFRYLYQAHTFNVVLCAIAVVGASGPVFATGCHGNPDALGTSRVLTINPKEFDHIGSMQYKQTLPLNDHEVVITFDDGPLPPYTDVILNILTSQCVRATHFLIGQMAHTYPYLVRRIYNAGHTVGTHTLDHPLALNRRPLPLVEHEVDNGIAAVETAIGNPKAVAPFFRIPGLARSDTLDRFLTSQSLVTWSADVVADDWFRGITPQQIVQRAMQRLDAKGRGILLLHDIHPATAMALPSLLKELKEHGYQVVHVVPAGKLPESVPELPAPPAIASGAWPRVVHTSATNDGTTKVISHHRVKNRVVSKIH
;
A
#
# COMPACT_ATOMS: atom_id res chain seq x y z
N MET A 1 -60.36 -12.80 67.40
CA MET A 1 -59.81 -11.43 67.58
C MET A 1 -58.78 -11.42 68.69
N ALA A 2 -57.58 -11.87 68.40
CA ALA A 2 -56.45 -11.80 69.34
C ALA A 2 -55.22 -12.04 68.54
N GLY A 3 -54.44 -10.97 68.22
CA GLY A 3 -53.27 -11.15 67.37
C GLY A 3 -52.57 -9.90 66.92
N VAL A 4 -52.91 -8.74 67.45
CA VAL A 4 -52.29 -7.46 66.89
C VAL A 4 -51.53 -6.65 67.96
N LEU A 5 -51.42 -7.11 69.21
CA LEU A 5 -50.81 -6.28 70.29
C LEU A 5 -49.41 -6.73 70.77
N ALA A 6 -48.69 -7.66 70.09
CA ALA A 6 -47.42 -8.19 70.55
C ALA A 6 -46.22 -7.78 69.73
N ARG A 7 -46.32 -6.83 68.79
CA ARG A 7 -45.17 -6.42 67.92
C ARG A 7 -44.65 -4.99 68.10
N LYS A 8 -45.02 -4.26 69.11
CA LYS A 8 -44.64 -2.87 69.33
C LYS A 8 -43.67 -2.60 70.49
N LYS A 9 -43.15 -3.61 71.19
CA LYS A 9 -42.25 -3.38 72.35
C LYS A 9 -40.83 -3.92 72.22
N MET A 10 -40.41 -4.35 71.10
CA MET A 10 -39.02 -4.86 70.93
C MET A 10 -38.14 -4.04 69.91
N ALA A 11 -38.53 -2.80 69.61
CA ALA A 11 -37.83 -1.94 68.71
C ALA A 11 -37.00 -0.84 69.38
N HIS A 12 -36.87 -0.79 70.70
CA HIS A 12 -36.17 0.28 71.38
C HIS A 12 -34.94 -0.13 72.19
N LEU A 13 -34.47 -1.40 72.13
CA LEU A 13 -33.31 -1.83 72.91
C LEU A 13 -32.06 -2.20 72.08
N PHE A 14 -32.08 -1.95 70.83
CA PHE A 14 -30.87 -2.21 69.95
C PHE A 14 -30.27 -0.96 69.30
N ARG A 15 -30.45 0.22 70.02
CA ARG A 15 -29.97 1.51 69.43
C ARG A 15 -28.74 2.06 70.10
N TYR A 16 -28.03 1.32 70.95
CA TYR A 16 -26.93 1.85 71.73
C TYR A 16 -25.66 1.01 71.81
N LEU A 17 -25.31 0.18 70.81
CA LEU A 17 -24.00 -0.49 70.78
C LEU A 17 -23.56 -0.80 69.35
N TYR A 18 -23.43 0.23 68.49
CA TYR A 18 -22.60 0.11 67.32
C TYR A 18 -22.13 1.51 66.85
N GLN A 19 -21.38 2.13 67.74
CA GLN A 19 -20.51 3.24 67.37
C GLN A 19 -19.07 2.75 67.48
N ALA A 20 -18.59 2.05 66.44
CA ALA A 20 -17.23 1.67 66.30
C ALA A 20 -16.84 1.67 64.82
N HIS A 21 -16.12 2.69 64.43
CA HIS A 21 -15.09 2.74 63.41
C HIS A 21 -15.44 2.23 62.01
N THR A 22 -16.17 3.02 61.22
CA THR A 22 -16.04 2.94 59.77
C THR A 22 -14.81 3.73 59.33
N PHE A 23 -13.68 3.01 59.20
CA PHE A 23 -12.56 3.48 58.38
C PHE A 23 -13.05 3.52 56.93
N ASN A 24 -13.32 4.70 56.43
CA ASN A 24 -13.51 4.94 55.00
C ASN A 24 -12.20 4.72 54.29
N VAL A 25 -11.95 3.53 53.78
CA VAL A 25 -10.93 3.29 52.74
C VAL A 25 -11.52 3.87 51.48
N VAL A 26 -11.18 5.11 51.17
CA VAL A 26 -11.36 5.69 49.85
C VAL A 26 -10.35 5.03 48.96
N LEU A 27 -10.81 3.99 48.23
CA LEU A 27 -10.05 3.39 47.14
C LEU A 27 -10.02 4.41 46.01
N CYS A 28 -8.97 5.26 45.94
CA CYS A 28 -8.67 6.03 44.75
C CYS A 28 -8.30 5.05 43.63
N ALA A 29 -9.28 4.67 42.82
CA ALA A 29 -9.02 4.05 41.53
C ALA A 29 -8.33 5.10 40.67
N ILE A 30 -7.00 5.06 40.63
CA ILE A 30 -6.21 5.81 39.64
C ILE A 30 -6.52 5.13 38.30
N ALA A 31 -7.48 5.69 37.56
CA ALA A 31 -7.63 5.40 36.15
C ALA A 31 -6.35 5.88 35.45
N VAL A 32 -5.42 4.96 35.20
CA VAL A 32 -4.32 5.18 34.26
C VAL A 32 -4.97 5.29 32.89
N VAL A 33 -5.39 6.51 32.54
CA VAL A 33 -5.68 6.86 31.16
C VAL A 33 -4.31 6.78 30.47
N GLY A 34 -4.07 5.63 29.83
CA GLY A 34 -2.95 5.48 28.92
C GLY A 34 -3.11 6.52 27.81
N ALA A 35 -2.51 7.68 27.97
CA ALA A 35 -2.30 8.61 26.89
C ALA A 35 -1.40 7.87 25.88
N SER A 36 -2.01 7.27 24.85
CA SER A 36 -1.31 6.93 23.62
C SER A 36 -0.89 8.27 23.01
N GLY A 37 0.26 8.77 23.47
CA GLY A 37 0.93 9.91 22.84
C GLY A 37 1.19 9.55 21.37
N PRO A 38 1.24 10.55 20.48
CA PRO A 38 1.63 10.31 19.11
C PRO A 38 2.99 9.59 19.13
N VAL A 39 3.05 8.42 18.53
CA VAL A 39 4.32 7.76 18.25
C VAL A 39 5.01 8.63 17.22
N PHE A 40 5.84 9.55 17.70
CA PHE A 40 6.72 10.32 16.82
C PHE A 40 7.57 9.30 16.05
N ALA A 41 7.53 9.39 14.73
CA ALA A 41 8.41 8.62 13.88
C ALA A 41 9.83 8.79 14.40
N THR A 42 10.48 7.67 14.75
CA THR A 42 11.91 7.70 15.12
C THR A 42 12.64 8.33 13.95
N GLY A 43 13.35 9.43 14.21
CA GLY A 43 14.02 10.20 13.17
C GLY A 43 14.82 9.29 12.23
N CYS A 44 14.79 9.61 10.95
CA CYS A 44 15.49 8.83 9.93
C CYS A 44 16.98 8.79 10.23
N HIS A 45 17.51 7.60 10.54
CA HIS A 45 18.91 7.45 10.92
C HIS A 45 19.82 7.92 9.77
N GLY A 46 20.65 8.93 10.05
CA GLY A 46 21.56 9.51 9.06
C GLY A 46 20.95 10.60 8.14
N ASN A 47 19.65 10.90 8.24
CA ASN A 47 19.02 11.99 7.51
C ASN A 47 17.95 12.70 8.37
N PRO A 48 18.35 13.71 9.16
CA PRO A 48 17.42 14.45 10.02
C PRO A 48 16.37 15.24 9.21
N ASP A 49 16.67 15.54 7.95
CA ASP A 49 15.77 16.27 7.04
C ASP A 49 14.88 15.37 6.19
N ALA A 50 14.87 14.06 6.43
CA ALA A 50 14.02 13.14 5.71
C ALA A 50 12.54 13.50 5.85
N LEU A 51 11.76 13.22 4.78
CA LEU A 51 10.30 13.35 4.81
C LEU A 51 9.71 12.37 5.84
N GLY A 52 10.19 11.14 5.86
CA GLY A 52 9.77 10.09 6.78
C GLY A 52 8.36 9.57 6.50
N THR A 53 8.01 8.51 7.22
CA THR A 53 6.64 8.00 7.31
C THR A 53 6.02 8.47 8.63
N SER A 54 4.99 9.29 8.56
CA SER A 54 4.42 9.97 9.74
C SER A 54 3.61 9.03 10.64
N ARG A 55 2.87 8.11 10.04
CA ARG A 55 2.08 7.10 10.74
C ARG A 55 1.79 5.87 9.90
N VAL A 56 1.33 4.82 10.58
CA VAL A 56 0.82 3.60 9.95
C VAL A 56 -0.69 3.57 10.06
N LEU A 57 -1.36 3.30 8.95
CA LEU A 57 -2.81 3.10 8.87
C LEU A 57 -3.10 1.62 8.61
N THR A 58 -3.84 1.01 9.52
CA THR A 58 -4.25 -0.39 9.40
C THR A 58 -5.60 -0.49 8.70
N ILE A 59 -5.68 -1.32 7.66
CA ILE A 59 -6.90 -1.55 6.86
C ILE A 59 -7.40 -2.97 7.08
N ASN A 60 -8.67 -3.06 7.48
CA ASN A 60 -9.38 -4.32 7.64
C ASN A 60 -10.18 -4.61 6.36
N PRO A 61 -9.95 -5.73 5.64
CA PRO A 61 -10.72 -6.09 4.45
C PRO A 61 -12.23 -6.22 4.65
N LYS A 62 -12.68 -6.41 5.90
CA LYS A 62 -14.12 -6.47 6.23
C LYS A 62 -14.79 -5.09 6.29
N GLU A 63 -14.01 -4.03 6.39
CA GLU A 63 -14.49 -2.65 6.50
C GLU A 63 -14.19 -1.84 5.22
N PHE A 64 -13.18 -2.29 4.49
CA PHE A 64 -12.69 -1.64 3.27
C PHE A 64 -12.56 -2.68 2.15
N ASP A 65 -13.57 -2.86 1.34
CA ASP A 65 -13.54 -3.73 0.14
C ASP A 65 -13.04 -2.99 -1.11
N HIS A 66 -13.34 -1.68 -1.21
CA HIS A 66 -12.94 -0.86 -2.36
C HIS A 66 -12.52 0.52 -1.90
N ILE A 67 -11.34 0.98 -2.29
CA ILE A 67 -10.80 2.28 -1.90
C ILE A 67 -10.19 3.04 -3.08
N GLY A 68 -10.25 4.38 -2.98
CA GLY A 68 -9.72 5.31 -3.98
C GLY A 68 -10.79 6.03 -4.77
N SER A 69 -10.85 7.35 -4.57
CA SER A 69 -11.96 8.21 -5.02
C SER A 69 -12.03 8.44 -6.53
N MET A 70 -11.05 7.97 -7.32
CA MET A 70 -11.16 8.01 -8.78
C MET A 70 -12.27 7.10 -9.30
N GLN A 71 -12.59 6.00 -8.57
CA GLN A 71 -13.56 5.01 -9.02
C GLN A 71 -14.56 4.56 -7.96
N TYR A 72 -14.25 4.77 -6.68
CA TYR A 72 -15.08 4.34 -5.57
C TYR A 72 -15.53 5.53 -4.72
N LYS A 73 -16.63 5.37 -4.02
CA LYS A 73 -17.12 6.40 -3.07
C LYS A 73 -16.25 6.48 -1.82
N GLN A 74 -15.68 5.33 -1.43
CA GLN A 74 -14.83 5.20 -0.26
C GLN A 74 -13.36 5.38 -0.66
N THR A 75 -12.60 6.06 0.18
CA THR A 75 -11.14 6.09 0.14
C THR A 75 -10.58 5.95 1.55
N LEU A 76 -9.26 6.01 1.69
CA LEU A 76 -8.61 5.91 3.00
C LEU A 76 -8.98 7.10 3.91
N PRO A 77 -9.11 6.88 5.23
CA PRO A 77 -9.37 7.93 6.21
C PRO A 77 -8.09 8.74 6.48
N LEU A 78 -7.68 9.50 5.48
CA LEU A 78 -6.52 10.38 5.54
C LEU A 78 -6.93 11.75 6.09
N ASN A 79 -6.06 12.34 6.90
CA ASN A 79 -6.15 13.73 7.31
C ASN A 79 -5.76 14.66 6.15
N ASP A 80 -6.03 15.94 6.31
CA ASP A 80 -5.53 16.95 5.38
C ASP A 80 -4.00 16.89 5.29
N HIS A 81 -3.44 17.07 4.08
CA HIS A 81 -2.02 16.94 3.77
C HIS A 81 -1.42 15.55 4.12
N GLU A 82 -2.22 14.49 4.09
CA GLU A 82 -1.70 13.12 4.14
C GLU A 82 -1.72 12.46 2.75
N VAL A 83 -0.61 11.78 2.42
CA VAL A 83 -0.44 11.06 1.16
C VAL A 83 0.00 9.62 1.40
N VAL A 84 -0.62 8.69 0.66
CA VAL A 84 -0.17 7.29 0.54
C VAL A 84 0.48 7.12 -0.82
N ILE A 85 1.75 6.77 -0.84
CA ILE A 85 2.51 6.55 -2.08
C ILE A 85 2.35 5.09 -2.48
N THR A 86 1.97 4.84 -3.74
CA THR A 86 1.81 3.50 -4.29
C THR A 86 2.53 3.36 -5.62
N PHE A 87 3.10 2.18 -5.87
CA PHE A 87 3.78 1.83 -7.10
C PHE A 87 3.18 0.58 -7.71
N ASP A 88 2.92 0.61 -9.02
CA ASP A 88 2.37 -0.50 -9.78
C ASP A 88 3.41 -1.10 -10.74
N ASP A 89 3.12 -2.27 -11.29
CA ASP A 89 3.79 -2.99 -12.39
C ASP A 89 5.13 -3.65 -12.05
N GLY A 90 5.77 -3.29 -10.94
CA GLY A 90 7.07 -3.85 -10.58
C GLY A 90 7.04 -5.32 -10.14
N PRO A 91 8.22 -5.82 -9.74
CA PRO A 91 9.50 -5.10 -9.71
C PRO A 91 10.25 -5.14 -11.05
N LEU A 92 10.94 -4.08 -11.43
CA LEU A 92 11.81 -4.05 -12.61
C LEU A 92 13.16 -3.39 -12.31
N PRO A 93 14.29 -4.15 -12.32
CA PRO A 93 15.59 -3.54 -12.18
C PRO A 93 15.97 -2.73 -13.46
N PRO A 94 16.75 -1.65 -13.33
CA PRO A 94 17.29 -1.09 -12.11
C PRO A 94 16.33 -0.09 -11.42
N TYR A 95 15.14 0.16 -11.98
CA TYR A 95 14.27 1.26 -11.55
C TYR A 95 13.72 1.02 -10.14
N THR A 96 13.20 -0.17 -9.86
CA THR A 96 12.75 -0.55 -8.52
C THR A 96 13.89 -0.42 -7.50
N ASP A 97 15.15 -0.83 -7.87
CA ASP A 97 16.31 -0.66 -6.99
C ASP A 97 16.59 0.80 -6.65
N VAL A 98 16.56 1.69 -7.66
CA VAL A 98 16.77 3.12 -7.48
C VAL A 98 15.68 3.72 -6.60
N ILE A 99 14.41 3.40 -6.86
CA ILE A 99 13.27 3.87 -6.08
C ILE A 99 13.38 3.44 -4.62
N LEU A 100 13.70 2.17 -4.35
CA LEU A 100 13.91 1.66 -2.99
C LEU A 100 15.03 2.38 -2.25
N ASN A 101 16.15 2.67 -2.93
CA ASN A 101 17.25 3.44 -2.34
C ASN A 101 16.80 4.84 -1.95
N ILE A 102 16.03 5.52 -2.82
CA ILE A 102 15.51 6.87 -2.56
C ILE A 102 14.52 6.83 -1.37
N LEU A 103 13.55 5.91 -1.37
CA LEU A 103 12.59 5.75 -0.29
C LEU A 103 13.29 5.45 1.04
N THR A 104 14.29 4.57 1.05
CA THR A 104 15.10 4.25 2.23
C THR A 104 15.83 5.47 2.75
N SER A 105 16.46 6.27 1.87
CA SER A 105 17.20 7.48 2.25
C SER A 105 16.30 8.55 2.88
N GLN A 106 15.01 8.50 2.59
CA GLN A 106 13.98 9.40 3.11
C GLN A 106 13.13 8.75 4.22
N CYS A 107 13.42 7.52 4.63
CA CYS A 107 12.63 6.73 5.59
C CYS A 107 11.13 6.68 5.23
N VAL A 108 10.82 6.69 3.95
CA VAL A 108 9.46 6.63 3.41
C VAL A 108 9.09 5.20 3.11
N ARG A 109 7.91 4.77 3.57
CA ARG A 109 7.31 3.48 3.22
C ARG A 109 6.15 3.68 2.27
N ALA A 110 6.03 2.75 1.32
CA ALA A 110 5.03 2.77 0.26
C ALA A 110 4.30 1.41 0.17
N THR A 111 3.28 1.33 -0.68
CA THR A 111 2.64 0.07 -1.08
C THR A 111 2.99 -0.22 -2.53
N HIS A 112 3.44 -1.45 -2.81
CA HIS A 112 3.76 -1.91 -4.16
C HIS A 112 2.74 -2.95 -4.61
N PHE A 113 2.11 -2.76 -5.77
CA PHE A 113 1.21 -3.72 -6.41
C PHE A 113 1.97 -4.43 -7.52
N LEU A 114 2.41 -5.66 -7.24
CA LEU A 114 3.35 -6.38 -8.08
C LEU A 114 2.63 -7.24 -9.12
N ILE A 115 3.12 -7.22 -10.36
CA ILE A 115 2.74 -8.17 -11.40
C ILE A 115 3.39 -9.53 -11.10
N GLY A 116 2.62 -10.62 -11.17
CA GLY A 116 3.11 -11.96 -10.86
C GLY A 116 4.29 -12.41 -11.73
N GLN A 117 4.26 -12.15 -13.03
CA GLN A 117 5.36 -12.43 -13.95
C GLN A 117 6.65 -11.67 -13.58
N MET A 118 6.52 -10.42 -13.17
CA MET A 118 7.66 -9.61 -12.73
C MET A 118 8.21 -10.14 -11.41
N ALA A 119 7.33 -10.49 -10.46
CA ALA A 119 7.71 -11.10 -9.19
C ALA A 119 8.43 -12.44 -9.40
N HIS A 120 7.94 -13.28 -10.31
CA HIS A 120 8.60 -14.53 -10.69
C HIS A 120 10.00 -14.30 -11.28
N THR A 121 10.14 -13.27 -12.12
CA THR A 121 11.41 -12.95 -12.80
C THR A 121 12.45 -12.34 -11.84
N TYR A 122 12.00 -11.52 -10.88
CA TYR A 122 12.88 -10.78 -9.97
C TYR A 122 12.53 -11.02 -8.49
N PRO A 123 12.52 -12.27 -8.00
CA PRO A 123 12.07 -12.60 -6.65
C PRO A 123 12.92 -11.95 -5.55
N TYR A 124 14.20 -11.67 -5.82
CA TYR A 124 15.06 -10.95 -4.90
C TYR A 124 14.58 -9.52 -4.63
N LEU A 125 14.02 -8.84 -5.65
CA LEU A 125 13.45 -7.49 -5.48
C LEU A 125 12.15 -7.52 -4.67
N VAL A 126 11.29 -8.54 -4.85
CA VAL A 126 10.09 -8.73 -4.03
C VAL A 126 10.47 -8.78 -2.54
N ARG A 127 11.47 -9.60 -2.19
CA ARG A 127 11.96 -9.70 -0.81
C ARG A 127 12.60 -8.42 -0.32
N ARG A 128 13.35 -7.73 -1.17
CA ARG A 128 13.95 -6.44 -0.85
C ARG A 128 12.90 -5.36 -0.58
N ILE A 129 11.84 -5.27 -1.40
CA ILE A 129 10.69 -4.39 -1.17
C ILE A 129 10.11 -4.65 0.22
N TYR A 130 9.80 -5.92 0.52
CA TYR A 130 9.20 -6.30 1.78
C TYR A 130 10.11 -6.01 2.99
N ASN A 131 11.39 -6.41 2.93
CA ASN A 131 12.36 -6.24 4.02
C ASN A 131 12.72 -4.77 4.27
N ALA A 132 12.56 -3.89 3.27
CA ALA A 132 12.64 -2.45 3.45
C ALA A 132 11.39 -1.87 4.17
N GLY A 133 10.43 -2.72 4.54
CA GLY A 133 9.24 -2.37 5.30
C GLY A 133 8.10 -1.81 4.47
N HIS A 134 8.12 -1.99 3.16
CA HIS A 134 7.00 -1.65 2.29
C HIS A 134 5.90 -2.71 2.34
N THR A 135 4.66 -2.32 2.04
CA THR A 135 3.56 -3.26 1.87
C THR A 135 3.56 -3.82 0.45
N VAL A 136 3.43 -5.14 0.34
CA VAL A 136 3.35 -5.86 -0.93
C VAL A 136 1.92 -6.32 -1.16
N GLY A 137 1.28 -5.78 -2.20
CA GLY A 137 0.02 -6.23 -2.78
C GLY A 137 0.24 -6.84 -4.17
N THR A 138 -0.85 -7.11 -4.90
CA THR A 138 -0.81 -7.84 -6.18
C THR A 138 -1.51 -7.08 -7.30
N HIS A 139 -1.07 -7.32 -8.55
CA HIS A 139 -1.53 -6.63 -9.75
C HIS A 139 -1.75 -7.57 -10.93
N THR A 140 -2.40 -8.72 -10.71
CA THR A 140 -2.58 -9.84 -11.64
C THR A 140 -1.29 -10.59 -11.99
N LEU A 141 -1.42 -11.64 -12.81
CA LEU A 141 -0.29 -12.42 -13.32
C LEU A 141 0.44 -11.67 -14.46
N ASP A 142 -0.30 -11.24 -15.50
CA ASP A 142 0.22 -10.76 -16.78
C ASP A 142 -0.20 -9.32 -17.14
N HIS A 143 -0.85 -8.60 -16.22
CA HIS A 143 -1.30 -7.23 -16.41
C HIS A 143 -2.25 -7.02 -17.61
N PRO A 144 -3.36 -7.76 -17.75
CA PRO A 144 -4.31 -7.57 -18.85
C PRO A 144 -5.16 -6.31 -18.67
N LEU A 145 -4.96 -5.28 -19.49
CA LEU A 145 -5.71 -4.01 -19.42
C LEU A 145 -7.23 -4.16 -19.58
N ALA A 146 -7.70 -5.26 -20.18
CA ALA A 146 -9.12 -5.55 -20.37
C ALA A 146 -9.62 -6.66 -19.43
N LEU A 147 -9.06 -6.80 -18.23
CA LEU A 147 -9.43 -7.82 -17.25
C LEU A 147 -10.95 -7.83 -16.97
N ASN A 148 -11.55 -6.65 -16.86
CA ASN A 148 -12.97 -6.45 -16.60
C ASN A 148 -13.92 -6.97 -17.71
N ARG A 149 -13.38 -7.32 -18.88
CA ARG A 149 -14.12 -7.86 -20.04
C ARG A 149 -13.85 -9.35 -20.27
N ARG A 150 -12.98 -9.95 -19.47
CA ARG A 150 -12.64 -11.37 -19.60
C ARG A 150 -13.70 -12.26 -18.94
N PRO A 151 -13.91 -13.48 -19.44
CA PRO A 151 -14.70 -14.50 -18.74
C PRO A 151 -14.13 -14.77 -17.35
N LEU A 152 -15.01 -15.07 -16.37
CA LEU A 152 -14.63 -15.24 -14.96
C LEU A 152 -13.48 -16.26 -14.77
N PRO A 153 -13.42 -17.43 -15.44
CA PRO A 153 -12.29 -18.35 -15.25
C PRO A 153 -10.93 -17.75 -15.66
N LEU A 154 -10.90 -16.83 -16.61
CA LEU A 154 -9.66 -16.13 -16.98
C LEU A 154 -9.32 -15.03 -15.97
N VAL A 155 -10.33 -14.40 -15.37
CA VAL A 155 -10.14 -13.45 -14.26
C VAL A 155 -9.55 -14.17 -13.04
N GLU A 156 -10.14 -15.32 -12.66
CA GLU A 156 -9.66 -16.17 -11.58
C GLU A 156 -8.20 -16.57 -11.82
N HIS A 157 -7.88 -17.06 -13.03
CA HIS A 157 -6.51 -17.41 -13.40
C HIS A 157 -5.52 -16.23 -13.20
N GLU A 158 -5.88 -15.04 -13.64
CA GLU A 158 -5.02 -13.85 -13.52
C GLU A 158 -4.81 -13.40 -12.05
N VAL A 159 -5.86 -13.47 -11.26
CA VAL A 159 -5.82 -13.04 -9.85
C VAL A 159 -5.09 -14.09 -9.01
N ASP A 160 -5.51 -15.36 -9.08
CA ASP A 160 -4.99 -16.41 -8.21
C ASP A 160 -3.53 -16.74 -8.52
N ASN A 161 -3.16 -16.84 -9.81
CA ASN A 161 -1.77 -17.09 -10.17
C ASN A 161 -0.89 -15.86 -9.98
N GLY A 162 -1.43 -14.64 -10.08
CA GLY A 162 -0.73 -13.42 -9.72
C GLY A 162 -0.36 -13.41 -8.22
N ILE A 163 -1.31 -13.73 -7.36
CA ILE A 163 -1.10 -13.86 -5.91
C ILE A 163 -0.07 -14.97 -5.63
N ALA A 164 -0.27 -16.17 -6.17
CA ALA A 164 0.62 -17.31 -5.97
C ALA A 164 2.07 -17.04 -6.41
N ALA A 165 2.25 -16.30 -7.51
CA ALA A 165 3.57 -15.91 -8.00
C ALA A 165 4.27 -14.95 -7.04
N VAL A 166 3.55 -13.94 -6.52
CA VAL A 166 4.09 -13.00 -5.51
C VAL A 166 4.40 -13.72 -4.19
N GLU A 167 3.51 -14.59 -3.71
CA GLU A 167 3.73 -15.41 -2.52
C GLU A 167 4.97 -16.31 -2.64
N THR A 168 5.14 -16.94 -3.79
CA THR A 168 6.31 -17.77 -4.10
C THR A 168 7.59 -16.93 -4.12
N ALA A 169 7.55 -15.79 -4.79
CA ALA A 169 8.70 -14.89 -4.88
C ALA A 169 9.13 -14.36 -3.51
N ILE A 170 8.18 -13.94 -2.68
CA ILE A 170 8.46 -13.44 -1.33
C ILE A 170 8.90 -14.57 -0.38
N GLY A 171 8.47 -15.81 -0.64
CA GLY A 171 8.82 -16.99 0.15
C GLY A 171 8.05 -17.13 1.46
N ASN A 172 7.00 -16.32 1.66
CA ASN A 172 6.11 -16.40 2.80
C ASN A 172 4.73 -15.81 2.43
N PRO A 173 3.67 -16.63 2.24
CA PRO A 173 2.36 -16.14 1.85
C PRO A 173 1.75 -15.16 2.87
N LYS A 174 2.12 -15.26 4.15
CA LYS A 174 1.65 -14.33 5.19
C LYS A 174 2.24 -12.92 5.06
N ALA A 175 3.23 -12.72 4.22
CA ALA A 175 3.86 -11.43 3.96
C ALA A 175 3.16 -10.63 2.85
N VAL A 176 2.31 -11.27 2.04
CA VAL A 176 1.52 -10.61 1.01
C VAL A 176 0.26 -10.03 1.63
N ALA A 177 0.06 -8.74 1.46
CA ALA A 177 -1.15 -8.07 1.91
C ALA A 177 -2.34 -8.46 1.02
N PRO A 178 -3.57 -8.59 1.55
CA PRO A 178 -4.76 -8.85 0.75
C PRO A 178 -5.21 -7.58 0.00
N PHE A 179 -4.26 -6.91 -0.63
CA PHE A 179 -4.45 -5.69 -1.41
C PHE A 179 -4.26 -5.99 -2.89
N PHE A 180 -5.25 -5.61 -3.68
CA PHE A 180 -5.27 -5.86 -5.11
C PHE A 180 -5.55 -4.56 -5.88
N ARG A 181 -4.80 -4.31 -6.95
CA ARG A 181 -5.13 -3.23 -7.89
C ARG A 181 -5.42 -3.81 -9.26
N ILE A 182 -6.53 -3.36 -9.86
CA ILE A 182 -6.95 -3.81 -11.19
C ILE A 182 -6.10 -3.10 -12.25
N PRO A 183 -5.48 -3.82 -13.21
CA PRO A 183 -4.73 -3.24 -14.32
C PRO A 183 -5.49 -2.13 -15.05
N GLY A 184 -4.81 -0.99 -15.28
CA GLY A 184 -5.39 0.18 -15.93
C GLY A 184 -6.60 0.78 -15.19
N LEU A 185 -6.81 0.42 -13.93
CA LEU A 185 -8.00 0.76 -13.13
C LEU A 185 -9.32 0.36 -13.82
N ALA A 186 -9.30 -0.64 -14.69
CA ALA A 186 -10.44 -1.05 -15.53
C ALA A 186 -11.43 -1.94 -14.76
N ARG A 187 -12.17 -1.35 -13.81
CA ARG A 187 -13.15 -2.04 -12.97
C ARG A 187 -14.42 -2.47 -13.70
N SER A 188 -15.13 -3.42 -13.13
CA SER A 188 -16.55 -3.70 -13.39
C SER A 188 -17.18 -4.26 -12.12
N ASP A 189 -18.52 -4.14 -12.00
CA ASP A 189 -19.22 -4.63 -10.82
C ASP A 189 -19.07 -6.16 -10.63
N THR A 190 -18.90 -6.92 -11.72
CA THR A 190 -18.64 -8.36 -11.65
C THR A 190 -17.25 -8.66 -11.11
N LEU A 191 -16.24 -7.92 -11.58
CA LEU A 191 -14.86 -8.04 -11.11
C LEU A 191 -14.75 -7.63 -9.65
N ASP A 192 -15.36 -6.52 -9.27
CA ASP A 192 -15.37 -6.04 -7.88
C ASP A 192 -16.00 -7.07 -6.94
N ARG A 193 -17.17 -7.64 -7.30
CA ARG A 193 -17.79 -8.71 -6.49
C ARG A 193 -16.92 -9.95 -6.37
N PHE A 194 -16.23 -10.34 -7.43
CA PHE A 194 -15.28 -11.45 -7.39
C PHE A 194 -14.15 -11.15 -6.40
N LEU A 195 -13.47 -10.01 -6.51
CA LEU A 195 -12.36 -9.63 -5.64
C LEU A 195 -12.79 -9.54 -4.17
N THR A 196 -13.96 -8.95 -3.89
CA THR A 196 -14.54 -8.92 -2.54
C THR A 196 -14.81 -10.34 -2.01
N SER A 197 -15.29 -11.27 -2.85
CA SER A 197 -15.52 -12.67 -2.45
C SER A 197 -14.22 -13.40 -2.07
N GLN A 198 -13.09 -12.96 -2.62
CA GLN A 198 -11.75 -13.44 -2.25
C GLN A 198 -11.16 -12.72 -1.01
N SER A 199 -11.95 -11.85 -0.35
CA SER A 199 -11.48 -11.02 0.77
C SER A 199 -10.32 -10.09 0.41
N LEU A 200 -10.22 -9.67 -0.84
CA LEU A 200 -9.25 -8.70 -1.32
C LEU A 200 -9.80 -7.28 -1.20
N VAL A 201 -8.98 -6.37 -0.73
CA VAL A 201 -9.25 -4.93 -0.79
C VAL A 201 -8.84 -4.43 -2.18
N THR A 202 -9.80 -3.97 -2.96
CA THR A 202 -9.54 -3.42 -4.29
C THR A 202 -9.13 -1.96 -4.20
N TRP A 203 -7.93 -1.66 -4.70
CA TRP A 203 -7.37 -0.32 -4.69
C TRP A 203 -7.52 0.36 -6.05
N SER A 204 -8.20 1.49 -6.08
CA SER A 204 -8.04 2.51 -7.11
C SER A 204 -6.97 3.52 -6.63
N ALA A 205 -7.03 4.74 -7.11
CA ALA A 205 -6.22 5.85 -6.65
C ALA A 205 -7.11 7.07 -6.34
N ASP A 206 -6.53 8.07 -5.69
CA ASP A 206 -7.14 9.41 -5.56
C ASP A 206 -6.47 10.38 -6.52
N VAL A 207 -5.18 10.19 -6.77
CA VAL A 207 -4.33 11.03 -7.61
C VAL A 207 -3.41 10.15 -8.44
N VAL A 208 -3.25 10.50 -9.71
CA VAL A 208 -2.29 9.89 -10.64
C VAL A 208 -1.27 10.95 -11.08
N ALA A 209 -0.04 10.54 -11.37
CA ALA A 209 1.00 11.42 -11.89
C ALA A 209 1.17 11.34 -13.41
N ASP A 210 0.42 10.45 -14.07
CA ASP A 210 0.48 10.12 -15.51
C ASP A 210 1.89 9.68 -15.96
N ASP A 211 2.66 9.09 -15.07
CA ASP A 211 4.07 8.71 -15.28
C ASP A 211 4.28 7.61 -16.34
N TRP A 212 3.17 6.96 -16.76
CA TRP A 212 3.14 6.00 -17.88
C TRP A 212 3.05 6.65 -19.26
N PHE A 213 2.82 7.97 -19.36
CA PHE A 213 2.70 8.64 -20.66
C PHE A 213 4.01 8.66 -21.40
N ARG A 214 3.97 8.26 -22.66
CA ARG A 214 5.15 8.26 -23.53
C ARG A 214 5.75 9.67 -23.63
N GLY A 215 7.04 9.79 -23.32
CA GLY A 215 7.76 11.06 -23.40
C GLY A 215 7.52 12.03 -22.24
N ILE A 216 6.82 11.61 -21.19
CA ILE A 216 6.67 12.41 -19.98
C ILE A 216 8.05 12.65 -19.33
N THR A 217 8.28 13.87 -18.86
CA THR A 217 9.53 14.22 -18.16
C THR A 217 9.37 14.05 -16.64
N PRO A 218 10.47 13.85 -15.89
CA PRO A 218 10.46 13.83 -14.44
C PRO A 218 9.78 15.08 -13.83
N GLN A 219 10.05 16.25 -14.39
CA GLN A 219 9.46 17.51 -13.93
C GLN A 219 7.93 17.53 -14.11
N GLN A 220 7.43 17.01 -15.24
CA GLN A 220 5.99 16.92 -15.48
C GLN A 220 5.31 15.94 -14.53
N ILE A 221 5.97 14.83 -14.16
CA ILE A 221 5.45 13.88 -13.16
C ILE A 221 5.27 14.58 -11.82
N VAL A 222 6.31 15.28 -11.33
CA VAL A 222 6.24 16.06 -10.08
C VAL A 222 5.15 17.11 -10.13
N GLN A 223 5.13 17.92 -11.20
CA GLN A 223 4.13 18.99 -11.35
C GLN A 223 2.69 18.45 -11.32
N ARG A 224 2.40 17.36 -12.05
CA ARG A 224 1.06 16.76 -12.10
C ARG A 224 0.66 16.14 -10.78
N ALA A 225 1.59 15.42 -10.13
CA ALA A 225 1.34 14.85 -8.82
C ALA A 225 0.98 15.93 -7.80
N MET A 226 1.82 16.97 -7.69
CA MET A 226 1.62 18.06 -6.72
C MET A 226 0.37 18.86 -7.02
N GLN A 227 0.15 19.30 -8.27
CA GLN A 227 -1.05 20.03 -8.65
C GLN A 227 -2.35 19.30 -8.26
N ARG A 228 -2.38 17.98 -8.47
CA ARG A 228 -3.57 17.17 -8.16
C ARG A 228 -3.71 16.87 -6.67
N LEU A 229 -2.60 16.67 -5.97
CA LEU A 229 -2.60 16.52 -4.50
C LEU A 229 -3.06 17.81 -3.83
N ASP A 230 -2.51 18.97 -4.20
CA ASP A 230 -2.89 20.27 -3.64
C ASP A 230 -4.37 20.58 -3.89
N ALA A 231 -4.89 20.22 -5.06
CA ALA A 231 -6.31 20.38 -5.37
C ALA A 231 -7.24 19.49 -4.51
N LYS A 232 -6.74 18.33 -4.03
CA LYS A 232 -7.49 17.40 -3.17
C LYS A 232 -7.19 17.54 -1.68
N GLY A 233 -6.04 18.07 -1.32
CA GLY A 233 -5.52 18.18 0.03
C GLY A 233 -4.96 16.87 0.59
N ARG A 234 -5.25 15.71 0.00
CA ARG A 234 -4.82 14.37 0.45
C ARG A 234 -5.10 13.31 -0.59
N GLY A 235 -4.52 12.12 -0.44
CA GLY A 235 -4.94 10.99 -1.26
C GLY A 235 -3.92 9.88 -1.46
N ILE A 236 -4.37 8.85 -2.17
CA ILE A 236 -3.57 7.74 -2.68
C ILE A 236 -2.94 8.18 -4.00
N LEU A 237 -1.63 8.35 -4.02
CA LEU A 237 -0.86 8.70 -5.22
C LEU A 237 -0.40 7.42 -5.93
N LEU A 238 -0.77 7.28 -7.20
CA LEU A 238 -0.37 6.17 -8.07
C LEU A 238 0.82 6.58 -8.94
N LEU A 239 1.85 5.76 -8.88
CA LEU A 239 3.09 5.80 -9.66
C LEU A 239 3.41 4.39 -10.16
N HIS A 240 4.44 4.26 -11.02
CA HIS A 240 4.93 2.96 -11.51
C HIS A 240 6.45 2.87 -11.29
N ASP A 241 6.92 1.77 -10.69
CA ASP A 241 8.35 1.58 -10.41
C ASP A 241 9.12 0.89 -11.55
N ILE A 242 8.52 0.88 -12.74
CA ILE A 242 9.12 0.36 -13.98
C ILE A 242 9.58 1.44 -14.95
N HIS A 243 9.34 2.71 -14.64
CA HIS A 243 9.66 3.82 -15.53
C HIS A 243 10.90 4.61 -15.08
N PRO A 244 11.88 4.86 -15.98
CA PRO A 244 13.03 5.67 -15.64
C PRO A 244 12.66 7.09 -15.22
N ALA A 245 11.62 7.67 -15.85
CA ALA A 245 11.17 9.03 -15.54
C ALA A 245 10.64 9.13 -14.11
N THR A 246 9.93 8.10 -13.61
CA THR A 246 9.44 8.01 -12.22
C THR A 246 10.60 7.93 -11.24
N ALA A 247 11.58 7.05 -11.50
CA ALA A 247 12.77 6.94 -10.65
C ALA A 247 13.55 8.26 -10.56
N MET A 248 13.64 9.00 -11.67
CA MET A 248 14.28 10.32 -11.71
C MET A 248 13.44 11.43 -11.08
N ALA A 249 12.11 11.31 -11.09
CA ALA A 249 11.18 12.28 -10.50
C ALA A 249 11.11 12.17 -8.97
N LEU A 250 11.28 10.97 -8.43
CA LEU A 250 10.97 10.66 -7.03
C LEU A 250 11.72 11.55 -6.01
N PRO A 251 13.04 11.87 -6.16
CA PRO A 251 13.72 12.75 -5.21
C PRO A 251 13.05 14.13 -5.12
N SER A 252 12.73 14.73 -6.27
CA SER A 252 12.06 16.02 -6.32
C SER A 252 10.64 15.95 -5.81
N LEU A 253 9.91 14.87 -6.12
CA LEU A 253 8.55 14.67 -5.62
C LEU A 253 8.51 14.58 -4.08
N LEU A 254 9.42 13.82 -3.45
CA LEU A 254 9.48 13.72 -1.99
C LEU A 254 9.86 15.06 -1.34
N LYS A 255 10.73 15.84 -2.00
CA LYS A 255 11.09 17.20 -1.56
C LYS A 255 9.87 18.14 -1.61
N GLU A 256 9.15 18.18 -2.75
CA GLU A 256 7.95 19.02 -2.91
C GLU A 256 6.85 18.62 -1.94
N LEU A 257 6.62 17.32 -1.73
CA LEU A 257 5.68 16.84 -0.72
C LEU A 257 6.00 17.41 0.67
N LYS A 258 7.28 17.40 1.06
CA LYS A 258 7.73 17.96 2.33
C LYS A 258 7.52 19.48 2.39
N GLU A 259 7.89 20.20 1.34
CA GLU A 259 7.79 21.68 1.25
C GLU A 259 6.34 22.17 1.26
N HIS A 260 5.41 21.35 0.71
CA HIS A 260 3.96 21.61 0.76
C HIS A 260 3.30 21.07 2.04
N GLY A 261 4.07 20.57 3.01
CA GLY A 261 3.57 20.11 4.30
C GLY A 261 2.89 18.75 4.29
N TYR A 262 3.04 17.95 3.21
CA TYR A 262 2.49 16.61 3.15
C TYR A 262 3.21 15.65 4.10
N GLN A 263 2.42 14.76 4.70
CA GLN A 263 2.89 13.67 5.55
C GLN A 263 2.60 12.33 4.88
N VAL A 264 3.63 11.47 4.82
CA VAL A 264 3.44 10.13 4.21
C VAL A 264 2.83 9.19 5.23
N VAL A 265 1.75 8.53 4.83
CA VAL A 265 1.08 7.47 5.60
C VAL A 265 1.38 6.13 4.96
N HIS A 266 1.87 5.18 5.77
CA HIS A 266 2.07 3.81 5.34
C HIS A 266 0.84 2.97 5.66
N VAL A 267 0.35 2.20 4.70
CA VAL A 267 -0.85 1.37 4.86
C VAL A 267 -0.46 -0.11 4.99
N VAL A 268 -0.98 -0.76 6.02
CA VAL A 268 -0.80 -2.19 6.27
C VAL A 268 -2.15 -2.89 6.44
N PRO A 269 -2.27 -4.19 6.13
CA PRO A 269 -3.49 -4.94 6.40
C PRO A 269 -3.68 -5.17 7.91
N ALA A 270 -4.91 -5.40 8.33
CA ALA A 270 -5.18 -5.90 9.67
C ALA A 270 -4.54 -7.28 9.89
N GLY A 271 -3.96 -7.46 11.06
CA GLY A 271 -3.18 -8.64 11.42
C GLY A 271 -1.67 -8.36 11.44
N LYS A 272 -0.92 -9.29 12.02
CA LYS A 272 0.53 -9.16 12.10
C LYS A 272 1.19 -9.78 10.87
N LEU A 273 1.84 -8.97 10.05
CA LEU A 273 2.74 -9.45 9.00
C LEU A 273 4.07 -9.91 9.62
N PRO A 274 4.80 -10.85 8.98
CA PRO A 274 6.17 -11.16 9.35
C PRO A 274 7.06 -9.91 9.32
N GLU A 275 8.05 -9.83 10.22
CA GLU A 275 8.95 -8.67 10.26
C GLU A 275 9.89 -8.63 9.06
N SER A 276 10.30 -9.80 8.56
CA SER A 276 11.15 -9.95 7.38
C SER A 276 10.96 -11.31 6.74
N VAL A 277 11.50 -11.46 5.52
CA VAL A 277 11.60 -12.72 4.79
C VAL A 277 13.06 -12.98 4.40
N PRO A 278 13.47 -14.25 4.15
CA PRO A 278 14.83 -14.54 3.74
C PRO A 278 15.24 -13.78 2.47
N GLU A 279 16.41 -13.14 2.52
CA GLU A 279 16.98 -12.46 1.35
C GLU A 279 17.35 -13.45 0.24
N LEU A 280 17.29 -12.99 -0.98
CA LEU A 280 17.84 -13.66 -2.15
C LEU A 280 18.95 -12.80 -2.75
N PRO A 281 20.06 -13.39 -3.19
CA PRO A 281 21.08 -12.64 -3.89
C PRO A 281 20.51 -12.02 -5.16
N ALA A 282 20.87 -10.75 -5.41
CA ALA A 282 20.62 -10.16 -6.71
C ALA A 282 21.35 -10.95 -7.78
N PRO A 283 20.76 -11.15 -8.98
CA PRO A 283 21.50 -11.74 -10.09
C PRO A 283 22.70 -10.84 -10.41
N PRO A 284 23.80 -11.41 -10.95
CA PRO A 284 24.96 -10.63 -11.35
C PRO A 284 24.50 -9.50 -12.28
N ALA A 285 25.05 -8.29 -12.06
CA ALA A 285 24.71 -7.13 -12.87
C ALA A 285 24.84 -7.45 -14.36
N ILE A 286 23.76 -7.28 -15.12
CA ILE A 286 23.81 -7.37 -16.57
C ILE A 286 24.76 -6.26 -17.04
N ALA A 287 25.80 -6.63 -17.81
CA ALA A 287 26.82 -5.71 -18.29
C ALA A 287 26.18 -4.45 -18.87
N SER A 288 26.67 -3.30 -18.42
CA SER A 288 26.18 -1.97 -18.74
C SER A 288 25.91 -1.77 -20.24
N GLY A 289 24.66 -1.55 -20.62
CA GLY A 289 24.26 -1.19 -21.98
C GLY A 289 22.92 -1.69 -22.48
N ALA A 290 22.34 -2.71 -21.86
CA ALA A 290 21.01 -3.20 -22.23
C ALA A 290 20.02 -2.96 -21.09
N TRP A 291 19.18 -1.95 -21.22
CA TRP A 291 18.05 -1.77 -20.32
C TRP A 291 17.09 -2.97 -20.44
N PRO A 292 16.66 -3.59 -19.34
CA PRO A 292 15.64 -4.62 -19.40
C PRO A 292 14.39 -4.07 -20.10
N ARG A 293 13.81 -4.86 -20.96
CA ARG A 293 12.58 -4.49 -21.67
C ARG A 293 11.42 -5.17 -20.96
N VAL A 294 10.36 -4.43 -20.71
CA VAL A 294 9.07 -5.04 -20.34
C VAL A 294 8.60 -5.84 -21.55
N VAL A 295 8.50 -7.14 -21.39
CA VAL A 295 7.98 -8.03 -22.41
C VAL A 295 6.49 -8.18 -22.15
N HIS A 296 5.66 -7.50 -22.93
CA HIS A 296 4.23 -7.75 -22.94
C HIS A 296 4.00 -9.06 -23.74
N THR A 297 3.60 -10.11 -23.06
CA THR A 297 3.18 -11.34 -23.73
C THR A 297 1.70 -11.23 -24.09
N SER A 298 1.38 -11.24 -25.36
CA SER A 298 0.00 -11.39 -25.84
C SER A 298 -0.26 -12.87 -26.05
N ALA A 299 -1.22 -13.46 -25.36
CA ALA A 299 -1.71 -14.78 -25.68
C ALA A 299 -2.37 -14.75 -27.05
N THR A 300 -1.91 -15.56 -27.99
CA THR A 300 -2.59 -15.78 -29.27
C THR A 300 -3.69 -16.84 -29.09
N ASN A 301 -4.75 -16.75 -29.90
CA ASN A 301 -5.91 -17.67 -29.84
C ASN A 301 -5.57 -19.15 -30.12
N ASP A 302 -4.33 -19.46 -30.47
CA ASP A 302 -3.85 -20.81 -30.78
C ASP A 302 -3.06 -21.48 -29.63
N GLY A 303 -3.01 -20.84 -28.45
CA GLY A 303 -2.30 -21.39 -27.28
C GLY A 303 -0.78 -21.28 -27.35
N THR A 304 -0.22 -20.59 -28.33
CA THR A 304 1.22 -20.32 -28.41
C THR A 304 1.55 -18.93 -27.84
N THR A 305 2.60 -18.85 -27.03
CA THR A 305 3.10 -17.58 -26.48
C THR A 305 4.06 -16.95 -27.47
N LYS A 306 3.67 -15.84 -28.10
CA LYS A 306 4.55 -15.09 -29.00
C LYS A 306 5.21 -13.93 -28.25
N VAL A 307 6.52 -13.96 -28.15
CA VAL A 307 7.31 -12.86 -27.60
C VAL A 307 7.40 -11.75 -28.65
N ILE A 308 6.75 -10.62 -28.42
CA ILE A 308 6.88 -9.44 -29.30
C ILE A 308 8.02 -8.57 -28.79
N SER A 309 9.19 -8.69 -29.39
CA SER A 309 10.28 -7.76 -29.15
C SER A 309 10.16 -6.55 -30.08
N HIS A 310 9.91 -5.38 -29.53
CA HIS A 310 9.99 -4.15 -30.34
C HIS A 310 11.44 -3.79 -30.63
N HIS A 311 11.84 -3.92 -31.89
CA HIS A 311 13.12 -3.46 -32.37
C HIS A 311 13.16 -1.91 -32.34
N ARG A 312 14.25 -1.40 -31.82
CA ARG A 312 14.62 0.03 -31.84
C ARG A 312 14.62 0.52 -33.28
N VAL A 313 13.70 1.41 -33.65
CA VAL A 313 13.79 2.19 -34.89
C VAL A 313 15.01 3.11 -34.75
N LYS A 314 16.07 2.81 -35.50
CA LYS A 314 17.20 3.74 -35.66
C LYS A 314 16.69 4.94 -36.41
N ASN A 315 16.61 6.09 -35.75
CA ASN A 315 16.45 7.38 -36.43
C ASN A 315 17.67 7.63 -37.30
N ARG A 316 17.51 7.42 -38.60
CA ARG A 316 18.46 7.87 -39.60
C ARG A 316 18.18 9.37 -39.83
N VAL A 317 19.02 10.20 -39.25
CA VAL A 317 19.04 11.62 -39.60
C VAL A 317 19.49 11.71 -41.08
N VAL A 318 18.53 12.02 -41.94
CA VAL A 318 18.87 12.45 -43.32
C VAL A 318 18.95 13.97 -43.29
N SER A 319 20.17 14.47 -43.18
CA SER A 319 20.48 15.85 -43.55
C SER A 319 20.29 15.97 -45.07
N LYS A 320 19.34 16.73 -45.53
CA LYS A 320 19.35 17.32 -46.87
C LYS A 320 19.56 18.81 -46.75
N ILE A 321 20.76 19.20 -47.16
CA ILE A 321 21.12 20.52 -47.60
C ILE A 321 20.43 20.72 -48.96
N HIS A 322 19.59 21.70 -49.10
CA HIS A 322 19.57 22.70 -50.15
C HIS A 322 18.51 23.75 -49.83
#